data_1b3285b12fc1d9953d8d124edbb745d0
#
_entry.id   1b3285b12fc1d9953d8d124edbb745d0
#
_cell.length_a   1.000
_cell.length_b   1.000
_cell.length_c   1.000
_cell.angle_alpha   90.00
_cell.angle_beta   90.00
_cell.angle_gamma   90.00
#
_symmetry.space_group_name_H-M   'P 1'
#
loop_
_entity.id
_entity.type
_entity.pdbx_description
1 polymer ?
#
loop_
_entity_poly.entity_id
_entity_poly.type
_entity_poly.pdbx_seq_one_letter_code
_entity_poly.pdbx_strand_id
1 'polypeptide(L)'
;MANDRERIIVGLDIGTSVIRVVIGEINESTGKLEVIGCASKESGGINKGSIVNIEKAKDAIKEAIETAEYNASVAVSSVVLGIGGSQIEGKNSRAVVPVRSNGRTNGEITEEDVKKVIENATEILSTEYREKLHVIPQDYIVDGTSGIKDPVHMMGTKLEVEVHIITEAKTVLQNIRTCISRAGYFLDGVMLNTLAQTQSVCHQDEMDLGSILIDLGAGTTDALVLIKGAPISTTSVQVGGNLVTNDISIVLGIPVAVAEKIKVEYGCCWPQLITSSNDKEVILPGVGGRAPEVIMQSKVCEIIQARVAQIFTMIKAAIVKDTKDTITQLSGNIILTGGGAQMEGVVELAQAIFKTSSVRIGVPESMGGVEEEYRNPEFATAVGLIVANQRIIRERGKSKKSKRGNVSTQTKNKDENVLKKIFKSLF
;
A
#
# COMPACT_ATOMS: atom_id res chain seq x y z
N MET A 1 32.11 -5.78 0.34
CA MET A 1 31.37 -4.55 -0.01
C MET A 1 30.24 -4.73 -1.05
N ALA A 2 30.34 -5.61 -2.07
CA ALA A 2 29.20 -5.84 -3.00
C ALA A 2 28.11 -6.78 -2.44
N ASN A 3 28.42 -7.60 -1.43
CA ASN A 3 27.49 -8.58 -0.84
C ASN A 3 26.59 -7.97 0.23
N ASP A 4 27.01 -6.91 0.91
CA ASP A 4 26.24 -6.31 2.01
C ASP A 4 25.01 -5.53 1.53
N ARG A 5 25.08 -4.94 0.30
CA ARG A 5 23.96 -4.19 -0.30
C ARG A 5 22.74 -5.07 -0.68
N GLU A 6 22.96 -6.39 -0.91
CA GLU A 6 21.86 -7.31 -1.23
C GLU A 6 21.20 -7.88 0.04
N ARG A 7 21.74 -7.60 1.23
CA ARG A 7 21.25 -8.14 2.51
C ARG A 7 20.32 -7.17 3.25
N ILE A 8 20.58 -5.88 3.15
CA ILE A 8 19.79 -4.83 3.83
C ILE A 8 18.75 -4.31 2.86
N ILE A 9 17.50 -4.33 3.29
CA ILE A 9 16.35 -3.79 2.55
C ILE A 9 15.69 -2.74 3.41
N VAL A 10 15.46 -1.57 2.86
CA VAL A 10 14.87 -0.44 3.60
C VAL A 10 13.54 -0.05 2.97
N GLY A 11 12.46 -0.21 3.70
CA GLY A 11 11.12 0.25 3.34
C GLY A 11 10.88 1.66 3.88
N LEU A 12 10.54 2.59 3.00
CA LEU A 12 10.23 3.98 3.32
C LEU A 12 8.76 4.26 2.98
N ASP A 13 7.96 4.55 3.99
CA ASP A 13 6.58 5.02 3.86
C ASP A 13 6.52 6.52 4.18
N ILE A 14 6.15 7.33 3.18
CA ILE A 14 6.04 8.78 3.29
C ILE A 14 4.57 9.16 3.49
N GLY A 15 4.11 9.10 4.74
CA GLY A 15 2.74 9.46 5.11
C GLY A 15 2.51 10.97 5.26
N THR A 16 1.24 11.38 5.27
CA THR A 16 0.84 12.80 5.44
C THR A 16 1.19 13.34 6.84
N SER A 17 1.08 12.53 7.88
CA SER A 17 1.38 12.96 9.27
C SER A 17 2.65 12.34 9.83
N VAL A 18 3.03 11.14 9.39
CA VAL A 18 4.18 10.41 9.91
C VAL A 18 4.92 9.74 8.76
N ILE A 19 6.24 9.83 8.76
CA ILE A 19 7.15 9.04 7.91
C ILE A 19 7.60 7.84 8.70
N ARG A 20 7.52 6.64 8.10
CA ARG A 20 7.96 5.38 8.72
C ARG A 20 9.02 4.71 7.87
N VAL A 21 10.03 4.20 8.58
CA VAL A 21 11.14 3.46 7.98
C VAL A 21 11.27 2.12 8.68
N VAL A 22 11.41 1.07 7.91
CA VAL A 22 11.69 -0.28 8.42
C VAL A 22 12.93 -0.82 7.70
N ILE A 23 13.89 -1.30 8.47
CA ILE A 23 15.11 -1.92 7.96
C ILE A 23 15.05 -3.42 8.23
N GLY A 24 15.09 -4.19 7.16
CA GLY A 24 15.15 -5.65 7.19
C GLY A 24 16.50 -6.16 6.75
N GLU A 25 16.97 -7.23 7.38
CA GLU A 25 18.17 -7.97 7.00
C GLU A 25 17.80 -9.38 6.55
N ILE A 26 18.37 -9.83 5.43
CA ILE A 26 18.26 -11.21 4.98
C ILE A 26 19.35 -12.04 5.65
N ASN A 27 18.95 -12.95 6.51
CA ASN A 27 19.85 -13.90 7.19
C ASN A 27 20.49 -14.85 6.15
N GLU A 28 21.81 -14.87 6.06
CA GLU A 28 22.56 -15.64 5.05
C GLU A 28 22.34 -17.16 5.16
N SER A 29 22.22 -17.67 6.37
CA SER A 29 22.12 -19.10 6.63
C SER A 29 20.72 -19.66 6.37
N THR A 30 19.69 -18.89 6.72
CA THR A 30 18.28 -19.30 6.60
C THR A 30 17.56 -18.72 5.38
N GLY A 31 18.08 -17.62 4.84
CA GLY A 31 17.42 -16.81 3.82
C GLY A 31 16.17 -16.10 4.34
N LYS A 32 15.87 -16.11 5.62
CA LYS A 32 14.73 -15.40 6.20
C LYS A 32 15.03 -13.90 6.29
N LEU A 33 13.99 -13.11 6.19
CA LEU A 33 14.02 -11.67 6.44
C LEU A 33 13.71 -11.43 7.91
N GLU A 34 14.52 -10.63 8.59
CA GLU A 34 14.33 -10.20 9.98
C GLU A 34 14.33 -8.67 10.03
N VAL A 35 13.48 -8.06 10.85
CA VAL A 35 13.45 -6.61 11.04
C VAL A 35 14.46 -6.23 12.11
N ILE A 36 15.49 -5.49 11.73
CA ILE A 36 16.60 -5.12 12.63
C ILE A 36 16.49 -3.71 13.19
N GLY A 37 15.58 -2.88 12.64
CA GLY A 37 15.30 -1.56 13.17
C GLY A 37 14.15 -0.89 12.44
N CYS A 38 13.49 0.02 13.14
CA CYS A 38 12.45 0.86 12.56
C CYS A 38 12.46 2.25 13.20
N ALA A 39 11.79 3.19 12.55
CA ALA A 39 11.59 4.53 13.05
C ALA A 39 10.27 5.12 12.55
N SER A 40 9.69 6.01 13.39
CA SER A 40 8.56 6.88 13.03
C SER A 40 8.94 8.32 13.35
N LYS A 41 8.74 9.22 12.40
CA LYS A 41 8.98 10.67 12.58
C LYS A 41 7.80 11.47 12.05
N GLU A 42 7.54 12.60 12.70
CA GLU A 42 6.52 13.54 12.23
C GLU A 42 6.85 14.00 10.81
N SER A 43 5.84 13.99 9.96
CA SER A 43 5.98 14.38 8.56
C SER A 43 6.00 15.91 8.40
N GLY A 44 6.85 16.40 7.52
CA GLY A 44 6.95 17.82 7.17
C GLY A 44 6.79 18.06 5.69
N GLY A 45 6.01 19.09 5.30
CA GLY A 45 5.90 19.49 3.89
C GLY A 45 5.19 18.49 2.97
N ILE A 46 4.34 17.62 3.53
CA ILE A 46 3.56 16.62 2.80
C ILE A 46 2.08 16.84 3.07
N ASN A 47 1.25 16.74 2.04
CA ASN A 47 -0.20 16.83 2.15
C ASN A 47 -0.86 15.84 1.19
N LYS A 48 -1.71 14.94 1.72
CA LYS A 48 -2.48 13.94 0.96
C LYS A 48 -1.64 13.14 -0.06
N GLY A 49 -0.44 12.72 0.35
CA GLY A 49 0.51 11.97 -0.49
C GLY A 49 1.35 12.83 -1.45
N SER A 50 1.18 14.15 -1.47
CA SER A 50 1.93 15.05 -2.35
C SER A 50 2.90 15.94 -1.55
N ILE A 51 4.10 16.16 -2.11
CA ILE A 51 5.08 17.10 -1.53
C ILE A 51 4.62 18.54 -1.80
N VAL A 52 4.40 19.30 -0.74
CA VAL A 52 4.05 20.73 -0.79
C VAL A 52 5.20 21.64 -0.35
N ASN A 53 6.21 21.08 0.30
CA ASN A 53 7.46 21.80 0.63
C ASN A 53 8.63 20.80 0.60
N ILE A 54 9.51 20.96 -0.41
CA ILE A 54 10.60 20.03 -0.67
C ILE A 54 11.63 20.01 0.47
N GLU A 55 12.00 21.17 1.03
CA GLU A 55 13.04 21.22 2.06
C GLU A 55 12.54 20.58 3.37
N LYS A 56 11.32 20.90 3.82
CA LYS A 56 10.73 20.24 5.00
C LYS A 56 10.57 18.74 4.82
N ALA A 57 10.13 18.30 3.63
CA ALA A 57 9.97 16.88 3.34
C ALA A 57 11.33 16.16 3.30
N LYS A 58 12.34 16.75 2.68
CA LYS A 58 13.70 16.23 2.65
C LYS A 58 14.26 16.05 4.06
N ASP A 59 14.13 17.08 4.92
CA ASP A 59 14.66 17.04 6.29
C ASP A 59 13.94 15.96 7.12
N ALA A 60 12.60 15.85 7.03
CA ALA A 60 11.83 14.83 7.73
C ALA A 60 12.18 13.41 7.25
N ILE A 61 12.35 13.20 5.93
CA ILE A 61 12.77 11.91 5.35
C ILE A 61 14.16 11.54 5.88
N LYS A 62 15.10 12.49 5.85
CA LYS A 62 16.46 12.27 6.32
C LYS A 62 16.48 11.88 7.80
N GLU A 63 15.80 12.64 8.65
CA GLU A 63 15.72 12.36 10.09
C GLU A 63 15.10 10.97 10.38
N ALA A 64 14.07 10.58 9.64
CA ALA A 64 13.44 9.27 9.79
C ALA A 64 14.41 8.13 9.44
N ILE A 65 15.15 8.25 8.34
CA ILE A 65 16.11 7.22 7.91
C ILE A 65 17.29 7.17 8.87
N GLU A 66 17.89 8.31 9.25
CA GLU A 66 19.00 8.37 10.21
C GLU A 66 18.63 7.78 11.58
N THR A 67 17.39 7.96 12.03
CA THR A 67 16.90 7.35 13.26
C THR A 67 16.79 5.83 13.13
N ALA A 68 16.30 5.32 11.99
CA ALA A 68 16.22 3.89 11.74
C ALA A 68 17.63 3.27 11.60
N GLU A 69 18.58 3.95 10.95
CA GLU A 69 19.99 3.55 10.88
C GLU A 69 20.61 3.40 12.27
N TYR A 70 20.36 4.37 13.14
CA TYR A 70 20.85 4.34 14.51
C TYR A 70 20.27 3.16 15.28
N ASN A 71 18.96 2.92 15.18
CA ASN A 71 18.29 1.81 15.87
C ASN A 71 18.77 0.45 15.36
N ALA A 72 19.00 0.33 14.04
CA ALA A 72 19.49 -0.91 13.42
C ALA A 72 21.03 -1.09 13.50
N SER A 73 21.77 -0.05 13.87
CA SER A 73 23.25 -0.01 13.82
C SER A 73 23.83 -0.36 12.45
N VAL A 74 23.17 0.09 11.37
CA VAL A 74 23.61 -0.11 9.98
C VAL A 74 23.55 1.20 9.20
N ALA A 75 24.35 1.30 8.12
CA ALA A 75 24.28 2.42 7.20
C ALA A 75 23.36 2.12 6.03
N VAL A 76 22.42 3.01 5.74
CA VAL A 76 21.48 2.94 4.61
C VAL A 76 22.03 3.71 3.41
N SER A 77 22.05 3.10 2.24
CA SER A 77 22.42 3.77 0.98
C SER A 77 21.24 3.96 0.05
N SER A 78 20.23 3.09 0.14
CA SER A 78 19.07 3.09 -0.75
C SER A 78 17.80 2.64 -0.03
N VAL A 79 16.66 3.05 -0.59
CA VAL A 79 15.34 2.76 -0.03
C VAL A 79 14.37 2.27 -1.11
N VAL A 80 13.39 1.46 -0.70
CA VAL A 80 12.21 1.15 -1.50
C VAL A 80 11.06 2.02 -0.99
N LEU A 81 10.43 2.76 -1.89
CA LEU A 81 9.42 3.76 -1.56
C LEU A 81 8.01 3.18 -1.68
N GLY A 82 7.21 3.36 -0.65
CA GLY A 82 5.76 3.27 -0.72
C GLY A 82 5.15 4.57 -1.24
N ILE A 83 4.22 4.46 -2.18
CA ILE A 83 3.49 5.59 -2.71
C ILE A 83 1.98 5.35 -2.62
N GLY A 84 1.23 6.36 -2.23
CA GLY A 84 -0.22 6.36 -2.13
C GLY A 84 -0.75 7.79 -2.17
N GLY A 85 -2.06 7.93 -2.12
CA GLY A 85 -2.70 9.23 -2.07
C GLY A 85 -3.58 9.54 -3.26
N SER A 86 -4.08 10.76 -3.30
CA SER A 86 -5.20 11.20 -4.14
C SER A 86 -4.92 11.26 -5.65
N GLN A 87 -3.66 11.14 -6.05
CA GLN A 87 -3.25 11.19 -7.46
C GLN A 87 -3.05 9.78 -8.07
N ILE A 88 -3.20 8.73 -7.26
CA ILE A 88 -3.21 7.34 -7.75
C ILE A 88 -4.49 7.09 -8.55
N GLU A 89 -4.34 6.49 -9.72
CA GLU A 89 -5.45 5.97 -10.52
C GLU A 89 -5.22 4.52 -10.89
N GLY A 90 -6.22 3.67 -10.60
CA GLY A 90 -6.30 2.28 -11.06
C GLY A 90 -7.28 2.17 -12.22
N LYS A 91 -6.91 1.47 -13.29
CA LYS A 91 -7.80 1.21 -14.44
C LYS A 91 -7.58 -0.19 -14.97
N ASN A 92 -8.67 -0.86 -15.33
CA ASN A 92 -8.62 -2.15 -15.99
C ASN A 92 -8.59 -1.95 -17.51
N SER A 93 -7.79 -2.77 -18.19
CA SER A 93 -7.67 -2.79 -19.65
C SER A 93 -7.63 -4.21 -20.15
N ARG A 94 -8.11 -4.42 -21.37
CA ARG A 94 -8.11 -5.74 -22.03
C ARG A 94 -7.50 -5.59 -23.42
N ALA A 95 -6.68 -6.55 -23.80
CA ALA A 95 -6.15 -6.64 -25.16
C ALA A 95 -6.13 -8.08 -25.65
N VAL A 96 -5.96 -8.22 -26.95
CA VAL A 96 -5.94 -9.51 -27.64
C VAL A 96 -4.83 -9.51 -28.69
N VAL A 97 -4.16 -10.66 -28.83
CA VAL A 97 -3.21 -10.92 -29.91
C VAL A 97 -3.50 -12.28 -30.56
N PRO A 98 -3.32 -12.41 -31.89
CA PRO A 98 -3.37 -13.69 -32.55
C PRO A 98 -2.11 -14.50 -32.21
N VAL A 99 -2.27 -15.79 -31.90
CA VAL A 99 -1.15 -16.72 -31.72
C VAL A 99 -0.80 -17.35 -33.07
N ARG A 100 0.42 -17.15 -33.52
CA ARG A 100 0.89 -17.63 -34.83
C ARG A 100 2.16 -18.43 -34.67
N SER A 101 2.20 -19.63 -35.28
CA SER A 101 3.42 -20.43 -35.39
C SER A 101 3.67 -20.74 -36.87
N ASN A 102 4.84 -20.42 -37.39
CA ASN A 102 5.26 -20.66 -38.77
C ASN A 102 4.23 -20.24 -39.85
N GLY A 103 3.54 -19.10 -39.62
CA GLY A 103 2.52 -18.56 -40.53
C GLY A 103 1.15 -19.20 -40.41
N ARG A 104 0.94 -20.20 -39.51
CA ARG A 104 -0.35 -20.81 -39.20
C ARG A 104 -1.04 -20.09 -38.04
N THR A 105 -2.38 -20.07 -38.07
CA THR A 105 -3.22 -19.38 -37.06
C THR A 105 -3.42 -20.18 -35.76
N ASN A 106 -2.77 -21.31 -35.59
CA ASN A 106 -2.82 -22.14 -34.39
C ASN A 106 -1.39 -22.49 -33.99
N GLY A 107 -0.92 -22.03 -32.86
CA GLY A 107 0.44 -22.24 -32.39
C GLY A 107 0.53 -22.38 -30.88
N GLU A 108 1.72 -22.72 -30.42
CA GLU A 108 2.10 -22.67 -29.00
C GLU A 108 2.30 -21.25 -28.56
N ILE A 109 1.68 -20.83 -27.46
CA ILE A 109 1.82 -19.50 -26.87
C ILE A 109 3.20 -19.37 -26.25
N THR A 110 3.92 -18.32 -26.67
CA THR A 110 5.27 -18.02 -26.24
C THR A 110 5.31 -16.91 -25.18
N GLU A 111 6.44 -16.78 -24.46
CA GLU A 111 6.69 -15.60 -23.58
C GLU A 111 6.57 -14.28 -24.35
N GLU A 112 6.88 -14.27 -25.64
CA GLU A 112 6.81 -13.08 -26.50
C GLU A 112 5.35 -12.68 -26.79
N ASP A 113 4.47 -13.66 -27.02
CA ASP A 113 3.02 -13.40 -27.18
C ASP A 113 2.40 -12.84 -25.89
N VAL A 114 2.78 -13.40 -24.72
CA VAL A 114 2.36 -12.89 -23.42
C VAL A 114 2.84 -11.46 -23.21
N LYS A 115 4.10 -11.18 -23.52
CA LYS A 115 4.66 -9.81 -23.41
C LYS A 115 3.90 -8.85 -24.33
N LYS A 116 3.68 -9.23 -25.56
CA LYS A 116 3.00 -8.40 -26.58
C LYS A 116 1.54 -8.11 -26.21
N VAL A 117 0.78 -9.09 -25.69
CA VAL A 117 -0.61 -8.83 -25.29
C VAL A 117 -0.70 -7.90 -24.08
N ILE A 118 0.24 -7.99 -23.12
CA ILE A 118 0.33 -7.05 -21.98
C ILE A 118 0.72 -5.64 -22.46
N GLU A 119 1.68 -5.53 -23.39
CA GLU A 119 2.07 -4.24 -23.96
C GLU A 119 0.91 -3.57 -24.67
N ASN A 120 0.17 -4.30 -25.51
CA ASN A 120 -1.01 -3.78 -26.20
C ASN A 120 -2.08 -3.30 -25.19
N ALA A 121 -2.36 -4.09 -24.14
CA ALA A 121 -3.32 -3.68 -23.10
C ALA A 121 -2.89 -2.39 -22.39
N THR A 122 -1.58 -2.19 -22.26
CA THR A 122 -1.00 -1.08 -21.51
C THR A 122 -0.92 0.22 -22.34
N GLU A 123 -0.75 0.12 -23.65
CA GLU A 123 -0.64 1.27 -24.55
C GLU A 123 -1.95 2.08 -24.62
N ILE A 124 -3.12 1.42 -24.49
CA ILE A 124 -4.43 2.05 -24.54
C ILE A 124 -4.62 3.14 -23.47
N LEU A 125 -3.94 3.00 -22.32
CA LEU A 125 -4.04 3.90 -21.18
C LEU A 125 -2.81 4.80 -21.00
N SER A 126 -1.92 4.87 -21.99
CA SER A 126 -0.72 5.71 -21.90
C SER A 126 -1.10 7.18 -22.00
N THR A 127 -0.74 7.98 -20.99
CA THR A 127 -0.89 9.43 -20.99
C THR A 127 0.44 10.13 -20.75
N GLU A 128 0.62 11.31 -21.35
CA GLU A 128 1.89 12.06 -21.26
C GLU A 128 2.20 12.51 -19.81
N TYR A 129 1.16 12.76 -19.01
CA TYR A 129 1.29 13.35 -17.66
C TYR A 129 1.37 12.32 -16.53
N ARG A 130 1.17 11.03 -16.81
CA ARG A 130 1.17 9.97 -15.81
C ARG A 130 2.28 8.96 -16.07
N GLU A 131 2.85 8.41 -14.99
CA GLU A 131 3.80 7.30 -15.03
C GLU A 131 3.10 6.02 -14.57
N LYS A 132 3.34 4.92 -15.27
CA LYS A 132 2.83 3.60 -14.90
C LYS A 132 3.68 3.05 -13.76
N LEU A 133 3.07 2.86 -12.60
CA LEU A 133 3.70 2.23 -11.45
C LEU A 133 3.67 0.71 -11.57
N HIS A 134 2.47 0.17 -11.86
CA HIS A 134 2.23 -1.26 -11.93
C HIS A 134 1.34 -1.62 -13.10
N VAL A 135 1.61 -2.78 -13.71
CA VAL A 135 0.76 -3.44 -14.70
C VAL A 135 0.62 -4.89 -14.25
N ILE A 136 -0.54 -5.25 -13.74
CA ILE A 136 -0.77 -6.54 -13.09
C ILE A 136 -1.79 -7.33 -13.90
N PRO A 137 -1.40 -8.46 -14.51
CA PRO A 137 -2.35 -9.35 -15.16
C PRO A 137 -3.35 -9.94 -14.15
N GLN A 138 -4.63 -9.83 -14.47
CA GLN A 138 -5.72 -10.38 -13.66
C GLN A 138 -6.09 -11.79 -14.14
N ASP A 139 -6.23 -11.95 -15.45
CA ASP A 139 -6.62 -13.20 -16.09
C ASP A 139 -6.09 -13.28 -17.53
N TYR A 140 -5.70 -14.47 -17.95
CA TYR A 140 -5.45 -14.76 -19.35
C TYR A 140 -6.58 -15.62 -19.91
N ILE A 141 -6.93 -15.35 -21.17
CA ILE A 141 -8.01 -16.04 -21.88
C ILE A 141 -7.44 -16.59 -23.17
N VAL A 142 -7.50 -17.92 -23.34
CA VAL A 142 -7.05 -18.62 -24.55
C VAL A 142 -8.28 -19.20 -25.27
N ASP A 143 -8.52 -18.76 -26.49
CA ASP A 143 -9.65 -19.18 -27.34
C ASP A 143 -11.02 -19.13 -26.60
N GLY A 144 -11.20 -18.14 -25.72
CA GLY A 144 -12.42 -17.94 -24.93
C GLY A 144 -12.42 -18.63 -23.55
N THR A 145 -11.43 -19.47 -23.24
CA THR A 145 -11.30 -20.11 -21.92
C THR A 145 -10.57 -19.18 -20.97
N SER A 146 -11.24 -18.70 -19.93
CA SER A 146 -10.72 -17.83 -18.87
C SER A 146 -10.18 -18.61 -17.67
N GLY A 147 -9.59 -17.88 -16.69
CA GLY A 147 -9.06 -18.47 -15.44
C GLY A 147 -7.64 -19.02 -15.58
N ILE A 148 -6.93 -18.62 -16.63
CA ILE A 148 -5.57 -19.11 -16.91
C ILE A 148 -4.58 -18.16 -16.24
N LYS A 149 -3.77 -18.69 -15.32
CA LYS A 149 -2.70 -17.92 -14.64
C LYS A 149 -1.40 -17.83 -15.45
N ASP A 150 -1.05 -18.92 -16.15
CA ASP A 150 0.10 -18.98 -17.04
C ASP A 150 -0.26 -19.62 -18.38
N PRO A 151 -0.38 -18.85 -19.47
CA PRO A 151 -0.74 -19.35 -20.79
C PRO A 151 0.46 -19.89 -21.60
N VAL A 152 1.70 -19.71 -21.12
CA VAL A 152 2.91 -20.14 -21.86
C VAL A 152 2.87 -21.68 -22.07
N HIS A 153 3.24 -22.11 -23.27
CA HIS A 153 3.17 -23.50 -23.75
C HIS A 153 1.75 -24.06 -24.04
N MET A 154 0.69 -23.28 -23.82
CA MET A 154 -0.65 -23.68 -24.24
C MET A 154 -0.80 -23.52 -25.75
N MET A 155 -1.57 -24.41 -26.38
CA MET A 155 -1.96 -24.29 -27.81
C MET A 155 -3.18 -23.38 -27.91
N GLY A 156 -3.16 -22.46 -28.88
CA GLY A 156 -4.28 -21.55 -29.10
C GLY A 156 -4.17 -20.78 -30.41
N THR A 157 -5.28 -20.14 -30.79
CA THR A 157 -5.35 -19.24 -31.94
C THR A 157 -5.33 -17.77 -31.52
N LYS A 158 -5.83 -17.50 -30.30
CA LYS A 158 -6.02 -16.15 -29.76
C LYS A 158 -5.66 -16.13 -28.28
N LEU A 159 -4.78 -15.22 -27.89
CA LEU A 159 -4.46 -14.92 -26.51
C LEU A 159 -5.02 -13.55 -26.13
N GLU A 160 -5.80 -13.49 -25.05
CA GLU A 160 -6.29 -12.24 -24.45
C GLU A 160 -5.74 -12.11 -23.03
N VAL A 161 -5.65 -10.87 -22.55
CA VAL A 161 -5.29 -10.56 -21.17
C VAL A 161 -6.18 -9.46 -20.62
N GLU A 162 -6.60 -9.60 -19.38
CA GLU A 162 -7.13 -8.51 -18.57
C GLU A 162 -6.06 -8.08 -17.59
N VAL A 163 -5.79 -6.75 -17.53
CA VAL A 163 -4.73 -6.17 -16.67
C VAL A 163 -5.29 -5.05 -15.82
N HIS A 164 -4.82 -4.94 -14.57
CA HIS A 164 -5.00 -3.76 -13.74
C HIS A 164 -3.76 -2.87 -13.87
N ILE A 165 -3.97 -1.63 -14.27
CA ILE A 165 -2.90 -0.65 -14.51
C ILE A 165 -3.02 0.45 -13.46
N ILE A 166 -1.96 0.63 -12.68
CA ILE A 166 -1.86 1.64 -11.65
C ILE A 166 -0.90 2.72 -12.11
N THR A 167 -1.35 3.97 -12.08
CA THR A 167 -0.59 5.13 -12.53
C THR A 167 -0.54 6.22 -11.47
N GLU A 168 0.50 7.04 -11.52
CA GLU A 168 0.68 8.23 -10.69
C GLU A 168 1.05 9.43 -11.55
N ALA A 169 0.75 10.65 -11.08
CA ALA A 169 1.19 11.88 -11.73
C ALA A 169 2.72 11.97 -11.74
N LYS A 170 3.33 12.20 -12.92
CA LYS A 170 4.79 12.30 -13.07
C LYS A 170 5.41 13.35 -12.14
N THR A 171 4.72 14.48 -11.95
CA THR A 171 5.19 15.56 -11.07
C THR A 171 5.27 15.16 -9.60
N VAL A 172 4.32 14.36 -9.11
CA VAL A 172 4.34 13.84 -7.74
C VAL A 172 5.54 12.93 -7.53
N LEU A 173 5.73 11.95 -8.44
CA LEU A 173 6.88 11.04 -8.40
C LEU A 173 8.22 11.78 -8.48
N GLN A 174 8.32 12.79 -9.37
CA GLN A 174 9.54 13.56 -9.53
C GLN A 174 9.89 14.36 -8.27
N ASN A 175 8.89 14.95 -7.61
CA ASN A 175 9.10 15.69 -6.36
C ASN A 175 9.60 14.76 -5.25
N ILE A 176 8.99 13.57 -5.10
CA ILE A 176 9.42 12.60 -4.09
C ILE A 176 10.84 12.09 -4.39
N ARG A 177 11.13 11.73 -5.64
CA ARG A 177 12.50 11.33 -6.08
C ARG A 177 13.52 12.41 -5.75
N THR A 178 13.16 13.68 -5.97
CA THR A 178 14.02 14.82 -5.66
C THR A 178 14.27 14.95 -4.15
N CYS A 179 13.26 14.77 -3.30
CA CYS A 179 13.43 14.81 -1.86
C CYS A 179 14.36 13.69 -1.37
N ILE A 180 14.15 12.44 -1.82
CA ILE A 180 14.98 11.30 -1.43
C ILE A 180 16.43 11.50 -1.87
N SER A 181 16.65 11.92 -3.13
CA SER A 181 17.99 12.18 -3.65
C SER A 181 18.69 13.32 -2.91
N ARG A 182 17.98 14.42 -2.57
CA ARG A 182 18.54 15.53 -1.79
C ARG A 182 18.78 15.15 -0.33
N ALA A 183 18.05 14.18 0.21
CA ALA A 183 18.31 13.61 1.53
C ALA A 183 19.58 12.74 1.55
N GLY A 184 20.14 12.38 0.39
CA GLY A 184 21.39 11.64 0.24
C GLY A 184 21.21 10.15 -0.03
N TYR A 185 19.98 9.69 -0.33
CA TYR A 185 19.68 8.27 -0.55
C TYR A 185 19.31 7.95 -2.01
N PHE A 186 19.60 6.70 -2.42
CA PHE A 186 19.16 6.20 -3.72
C PHE A 186 17.77 5.56 -3.60
N LEU A 187 16.99 5.66 -4.69
CA LEU A 187 15.69 5.01 -4.79
C LEU A 187 15.83 3.71 -5.60
N ASP A 188 15.68 2.56 -4.93
CA ASP A 188 15.78 1.23 -5.54
C ASP A 188 14.50 0.79 -6.24
N GLY A 189 13.35 1.29 -5.77
CA GLY A 189 12.05 0.94 -6.33
C GLY A 189 10.91 1.75 -5.74
N VAL A 190 9.77 1.71 -6.44
CA VAL A 190 8.52 2.35 -6.00
C VAL A 190 7.40 1.31 -6.05
N MET A 191 6.61 1.24 -5.00
CA MET A 191 5.46 0.35 -4.92
C MET A 191 4.24 1.09 -4.37
N LEU A 192 3.04 0.76 -4.85
CA LEU A 192 1.81 1.28 -4.27
C LEU A 192 1.66 0.80 -2.82
N ASN A 193 1.28 1.69 -1.90
CA ASN A 193 1.14 1.37 -0.47
C ASN A 193 0.22 0.18 -0.23
N THR A 194 -0.97 0.18 -0.81
CA THR A 194 -1.93 -0.92 -0.63
C THR A 194 -1.44 -2.26 -1.21
N LEU A 195 -0.64 -2.25 -2.29
CA LEU A 195 0.01 -3.47 -2.79
C LEU A 195 1.14 -3.94 -1.85
N ALA A 196 1.91 -3.03 -1.28
CA ALA A 196 2.91 -3.38 -0.27
C ALA A 196 2.24 -3.98 0.97
N GLN A 197 1.19 -3.34 1.46
CA GLN A 197 0.42 -3.80 2.63
C GLN A 197 -0.13 -5.22 2.45
N THR A 198 -0.56 -5.62 1.25
CA THR A 198 -1.00 -7.02 1.03
C THR A 198 0.09 -8.04 1.37
N GLN A 199 1.36 -7.67 1.21
CA GLN A 199 2.49 -8.57 1.48
C GLN A 199 2.81 -8.71 2.98
N SER A 200 2.28 -7.82 3.82
CA SER A 200 2.54 -7.81 5.27
C SER A 200 1.32 -8.18 6.11
N VAL A 201 0.09 -7.93 5.63
CA VAL A 201 -1.12 -8.06 6.46
C VAL A 201 -2.19 -8.98 5.88
N CYS A 202 -2.11 -9.39 4.61
CA CYS A 202 -3.08 -10.29 3.99
C CYS A 202 -2.55 -11.73 3.98
N HIS A 203 -3.40 -12.68 4.40
CA HIS A 203 -3.12 -14.10 4.22
C HIS A 203 -3.45 -14.56 2.80
N GLN A 204 -2.77 -15.60 2.31
CA GLN A 204 -2.97 -16.09 0.95
C GLN A 204 -4.42 -16.50 0.69
N ASP A 205 -5.04 -17.20 1.66
CA ASP A 205 -6.44 -17.65 1.54
C ASP A 205 -7.42 -16.47 1.38
N GLU A 206 -7.16 -15.34 2.06
CA GLU A 206 -7.99 -14.13 1.93
C GLU A 206 -7.83 -13.50 0.54
N MET A 207 -6.62 -13.49 -0.01
CA MET A 207 -6.38 -12.99 -1.35
C MET A 207 -7.05 -13.88 -2.41
N ASP A 208 -7.02 -15.21 -2.24
CA ASP A 208 -7.61 -16.17 -3.16
C ASP A 208 -9.15 -16.15 -3.13
N LEU A 209 -9.74 -16.02 -1.93
CA LEU A 209 -11.20 -15.89 -1.75
C LEU A 209 -11.74 -14.53 -2.21
N GLY A 210 -10.87 -13.54 -2.31
CA GLY A 210 -11.22 -12.16 -2.60
C GLY A 210 -11.46 -11.34 -1.32
N SER A 211 -10.75 -10.23 -1.19
CA SER A 211 -10.77 -9.38 -0.01
C SER A 211 -10.68 -7.90 -0.37
N ILE A 212 -10.99 -7.06 0.60
CA ILE A 212 -10.85 -5.61 0.52
C ILE A 212 -9.85 -5.17 1.58
N LEU A 213 -8.73 -4.61 1.15
CA LEU A 213 -7.80 -3.92 2.04
C LEU A 213 -8.14 -2.44 2.07
N ILE A 214 -8.28 -1.86 3.26
CA ILE A 214 -8.54 -0.43 3.47
C ILE A 214 -7.45 0.13 4.38
N ASP A 215 -6.69 1.08 3.85
CA ASP A 215 -5.68 1.86 4.59
C ASP A 215 -6.31 3.15 5.10
N LEU A 216 -6.46 3.25 6.41
CA LEU A 216 -6.98 4.43 7.10
C LEU A 216 -5.83 5.38 7.46
N GLY A 217 -5.40 6.18 6.48
CA GLY A 217 -4.33 7.15 6.63
C GLY A 217 -4.78 8.47 7.29
N ALA A 218 -3.82 9.37 7.50
CA ALA A 218 -4.09 10.68 8.06
C ALA A 218 -4.70 11.65 7.03
N GLY A 219 -4.21 11.66 5.80
CA GLY A 219 -4.66 12.57 4.73
C GLY A 219 -5.63 11.94 3.74
N THR A 220 -5.49 10.65 3.49
CA THR A 220 -6.28 9.85 2.56
C THR A 220 -6.74 8.56 3.20
N THR A 221 -7.77 7.96 2.61
CA THR A 221 -8.14 6.56 2.84
C THR A 221 -8.07 5.84 1.51
N ASP A 222 -7.25 4.80 1.45
CA ASP A 222 -6.95 4.09 0.22
C ASP A 222 -7.50 2.67 0.30
N ALA A 223 -8.03 2.13 -0.80
CA ALA A 223 -8.53 0.76 -0.84
C ALA A 223 -8.03 0.00 -2.05
N LEU A 224 -7.78 -1.28 -1.84
CA LEU A 224 -7.44 -2.27 -2.85
C LEU A 224 -8.44 -3.43 -2.77
N VAL A 225 -9.06 -3.77 -3.89
CA VAL A 225 -9.94 -4.94 -3.99
C VAL A 225 -9.21 -6.04 -4.73
N LEU A 226 -9.13 -7.20 -4.09
CA LEU A 226 -8.52 -8.41 -4.63
C LEU A 226 -9.59 -9.43 -4.98
N ILE A 227 -9.47 -10.11 -6.12
CA ILE A 227 -10.26 -11.28 -6.48
C ILE A 227 -9.32 -12.32 -7.08
N LYS A 228 -9.39 -13.57 -6.58
CA LYS A 228 -8.53 -14.69 -7.04
C LYS A 228 -7.04 -14.35 -7.00
N GLY A 229 -6.63 -13.58 -5.98
CA GLY A 229 -5.25 -13.15 -5.78
C GLY A 229 -4.80 -11.97 -6.66
N ALA A 230 -5.65 -11.39 -7.51
CA ALA A 230 -5.30 -10.27 -8.37
C ALA A 230 -6.07 -8.98 -7.99
N PRO A 231 -5.44 -7.80 -8.04
CA PRO A 231 -6.12 -6.53 -7.83
C PRO A 231 -7.06 -6.23 -9.00
N ILE A 232 -8.30 -5.85 -8.67
CA ILE A 232 -9.31 -5.47 -9.64
C ILE A 232 -9.74 -4.01 -9.53
N SER A 233 -9.52 -3.39 -8.37
CA SER A 233 -9.80 -1.98 -8.13
C SER A 233 -8.78 -1.40 -7.15
N THR A 234 -8.33 -0.19 -7.47
CA THR A 234 -7.48 0.65 -6.62
C THR A 234 -8.15 2.01 -6.51
N THR A 235 -8.56 2.37 -5.31
CA THR A 235 -9.36 3.57 -5.04
C THR A 235 -8.74 4.37 -3.91
N SER A 236 -8.76 5.70 -4.04
CA SER A 236 -8.32 6.65 -3.00
C SER A 236 -9.37 7.73 -2.79
N VAL A 237 -9.67 8.03 -1.53
CA VAL A 237 -10.50 9.18 -1.15
C VAL A 237 -9.69 10.17 -0.33
N GLN A 238 -9.87 11.47 -0.62
CA GLN A 238 -9.07 12.56 -0.03
C GLN A 238 -9.54 12.95 1.38
N VAL A 239 -9.92 11.96 2.16
CA VAL A 239 -10.37 12.08 3.56
C VAL A 239 -9.63 11.06 4.42
N GLY A 240 -9.27 11.45 5.64
CA GLY A 240 -8.55 10.61 6.58
C GLY A 240 -8.59 11.18 7.99
N GLY A 241 -7.73 10.67 8.88
CA GLY A 241 -7.70 11.00 10.29
C GLY A 241 -7.55 12.48 10.63
N ASN A 242 -6.92 13.27 9.76
CA ASN A 242 -6.79 14.72 9.97
C ASN A 242 -8.14 15.46 9.93
N LEU A 243 -9.12 14.95 9.16
CA LEU A 243 -10.46 15.53 9.19
C LEU A 243 -11.20 15.20 10.49
N VAL A 244 -10.98 14.04 11.07
CA VAL A 244 -11.49 13.70 12.42
C VAL A 244 -10.94 14.68 13.44
N THR A 245 -9.63 14.95 13.41
CA THR A 245 -8.98 15.93 14.29
C THR A 245 -9.54 17.33 14.11
N ASN A 246 -9.74 17.77 12.87
CA ASN A 246 -10.32 19.07 12.57
C ASN A 246 -11.77 19.19 13.08
N ASP A 247 -12.58 18.14 12.95
CA ASP A 247 -13.95 18.16 13.48
C ASP A 247 -13.96 18.30 15.00
N ILE A 248 -13.10 17.57 15.71
CA ILE A 248 -12.94 17.69 17.18
C ILE A 248 -12.52 19.13 17.53
N SER A 249 -11.53 19.69 16.80
CA SER A 249 -11.05 21.05 17.01
C SER A 249 -12.15 22.10 16.84
N ILE A 250 -12.94 21.99 15.78
CA ILE A 250 -14.01 22.93 15.45
C ILE A 250 -15.18 22.80 16.43
N VAL A 251 -15.65 21.59 16.68
CA VAL A 251 -16.86 21.35 17.53
C VAL A 251 -16.58 21.70 18.98
N LEU A 252 -15.37 21.40 19.48
CA LEU A 252 -14.99 21.68 20.88
C LEU A 252 -14.33 23.06 21.04
N GLY A 253 -14.02 23.77 19.95
CA GLY A 253 -13.39 25.10 19.99
C GLY A 253 -11.98 25.09 20.61
N ILE A 254 -11.18 24.05 20.33
CA ILE A 254 -9.83 23.82 20.87
C ILE A 254 -8.77 23.81 19.75
N PRO A 255 -7.49 24.07 20.05
CA PRO A 255 -6.42 23.97 19.06
C PRO A 255 -6.30 22.58 18.44
N VAL A 256 -5.95 22.50 17.15
CA VAL A 256 -5.81 21.25 16.39
C VAL A 256 -4.84 20.27 17.07
N ALA A 257 -3.72 20.78 17.62
CA ALA A 257 -2.76 19.93 18.33
C ALA A 257 -3.33 19.29 19.61
N VAL A 258 -4.26 19.96 20.29
CA VAL A 258 -4.97 19.43 21.45
C VAL A 258 -6.02 18.43 20.99
N ALA A 259 -6.75 18.74 19.93
CA ALA A 259 -7.75 17.84 19.33
C ALA A 259 -7.10 16.51 18.87
N GLU A 260 -5.87 16.56 18.31
CA GLU A 260 -5.13 15.36 17.93
C GLU A 260 -4.80 14.48 19.14
N LYS A 261 -4.32 15.09 20.23
CA LYS A 261 -4.06 14.35 21.49
C LYS A 261 -5.32 13.71 22.05
N ILE A 262 -6.43 14.45 22.07
CA ILE A 262 -7.73 13.92 22.53
C ILE A 262 -8.19 12.77 21.63
N LYS A 263 -8.05 12.89 20.31
CA LYS A 263 -8.36 11.80 19.36
C LYS A 263 -7.56 10.55 19.65
N VAL A 264 -6.25 10.68 19.90
CA VAL A 264 -5.35 9.53 20.15
C VAL A 264 -5.63 8.90 21.50
N GLU A 265 -5.88 9.69 22.56
CA GLU A 265 -6.01 9.21 23.93
C GLU A 265 -7.43 8.72 24.26
N TYR A 266 -8.46 9.41 23.75
CA TYR A 266 -9.87 9.15 24.08
C TYR A 266 -10.71 8.72 22.87
N GLY A 267 -10.08 8.52 21.70
CA GLY A 267 -10.79 8.24 20.46
C GLY A 267 -11.47 6.89 20.45
N CYS A 268 -12.80 6.93 20.30
CA CYS A 268 -13.65 5.78 20.03
C CYS A 268 -14.65 6.17 18.94
N CYS A 269 -14.91 5.29 17.98
CA CYS A 269 -15.88 5.54 16.92
C CYS A 269 -17.13 4.66 16.99
N TRP A 270 -17.32 3.92 18.08
CA TRP A 270 -18.48 3.06 18.30
C TRP A 270 -19.10 3.34 19.68
N PRO A 271 -20.15 4.20 19.78
CA PRO A 271 -20.70 4.66 21.05
C PRO A 271 -21.15 3.55 22.00
N GLN A 272 -21.53 2.38 21.47
CA GLN A 272 -22.00 1.24 22.28
C GLN A 272 -20.89 0.62 23.16
N LEU A 273 -19.61 0.92 22.90
CA LEU A 273 -18.49 0.53 23.76
C LEU A 273 -18.37 1.43 25.00
N ILE A 274 -18.95 2.64 24.95
CA ILE A 274 -18.92 3.60 26.06
C ILE A 274 -20.22 3.48 26.85
N THR A 275 -20.09 3.01 28.06
CA THR A 275 -21.21 2.88 29.01
C THR A 275 -21.05 3.89 30.16
N SER A 276 -22.07 4.16 30.92
CA SER A 276 -21.99 5.08 32.08
C SER A 276 -20.93 4.69 33.13
N SER A 277 -20.45 3.45 33.09
CA SER A 277 -19.44 2.95 34.05
C SER A 277 -18.00 3.17 33.55
N ASN A 278 -17.79 3.37 32.25
CA ASN A 278 -16.45 3.57 31.64
C ASN A 278 -16.32 4.88 30.84
N ASP A 279 -17.32 5.75 30.87
CA ASP A 279 -17.28 7.07 30.23
C ASP A 279 -16.32 7.99 30.99
N LYS A 280 -15.20 8.32 30.36
CA LYS A 280 -14.10 9.06 30.97
C LYS A 280 -14.32 10.56 30.84
N GLU A 281 -13.86 11.31 31.85
CA GLU A 281 -13.78 12.78 31.80
C GLU A 281 -12.61 13.19 30.90
N VAL A 282 -12.87 14.12 29.98
CA VAL A 282 -11.88 14.73 29.09
C VAL A 282 -11.78 16.22 29.41
N ILE A 283 -10.61 16.67 29.83
CA ILE A 283 -10.36 18.05 30.18
C ILE A 283 -9.97 18.84 28.95
N LEU A 284 -10.79 19.81 28.56
CA LEU A 284 -10.51 20.75 27.49
C LEU A 284 -9.75 21.96 28.05
N PRO A 285 -8.61 22.36 27.47
CA PRO A 285 -7.91 23.55 27.91
C PRO A 285 -8.72 24.82 27.62
N GLY A 286 -8.64 25.77 28.48
CA GLY A 286 -9.22 27.08 28.24
C GLY A 286 -8.49 27.80 27.10
N VAL A 287 -9.25 28.40 26.18
CA VAL A 287 -8.71 29.13 25.01
C VAL A 287 -9.24 30.56 25.02
N GLY A 288 -8.37 31.51 24.75
CA GLY A 288 -8.75 32.94 24.67
C GLY A 288 -9.34 33.53 25.96
N GLY A 289 -8.84 33.10 27.14
CA GLY A 289 -9.31 33.55 28.44
C GLY A 289 -10.51 32.80 29.00
N ARG A 290 -11.02 31.80 28.31
CA ARG A 290 -12.06 30.86 28.83
C ARG A 290 -11.45 29.92 29.86
N ALA A 291 -12.23 29.55 30.89
CA ALA A 291 -11.82 28.51 31.82
C ALA A 291 -11.75 27.15 31.15
N PRO A 292 -10.94 26.20 31.66
CA PRO A 292 -11.00 24.80 31.24
C PRO A 292 -12.41 24.23 31.44
N GLU A 293 -12.82 23.37 30.53
CA GLU A 293 -14.11 22.68 30.55
C GLU A 293 -13.90 21.19 30.62
N VAL A 294 -14.80 20.45 31.29
CA VAL A 294 -14.81 19.01 31.35
C VAL A 294 -15.96 18.49 30.50
N ILE A 295 -15.67 17.61 29.57
CA ILE A 295 -16.67 16.87 28.78
C ILE A 295 -16.52 15.36 28.98
N MET A 296 -17.53 14.59 28.63
CA MET A 296 -17.42 13.13 28.65
C MET A 296 -16.84 12.58 27.34
N GLN A 297 -16.11 11.47 27.42
CA GLN A 297 -15.54 10.76 26.25
C GLN A 297 -16.61 10.40 25.22
N SER A 298 -17.83 10.06 25.67
CA SER A 298 -18.97 9.80 24.77
C SER A 298 -19.24 10.95 23.82
N LYS A 299 -19.05 12.22 24.25
CA LYS A 299 -19.19 13.39 23.37
C LYS A 299 -18.13 13.43 22.28
N VAL A 300 -16.89 13.08 22.60
CA VAL A 300 -15.79 12.96 21.62
C VAL A 300 -16.10 11.82 20.65
N CYS A 301 -16.61 10.68 21.15
CA CYS A 301 -17.00 9.54 20.34
C CYS A 301 -18.07 9.88 19.29
N GLU A 302 -19.12 10.66 19.65
CA GLU A 302 -20.13 11.10 18.69
C GLU A 302 -19.55 11.87 17.50
N ILE A 303 -18.59 12.79 17.77
CA ILE A 303 -17.91 13.57 16.75
C ILE A 303 -17.09 12.66 15.82
N ILE A 304 -16.30 11.76 16.42
CA ILE A 304 -15.44 10.83 15.70
C ILE A 304 -16.25 9.87 14.86
N GLN A 305 -17.29 9.25 15.42
CA GLN A 305 -18.16 8.30 14.74
C GLN A 305 -18.74 8.91 13.46
N ALA A 306 -19.27 10.13 13.54
CA ALA A 306 -19.88 10.78 12.38
C ALA A 306 -18.89 10.91 11.21
N ARG A 307 -17.64 11.29 11.49
CA ARG A 307 -16.61 11.43 10.44
C ARG A 307 -16.11 10.08 9.94
N VAL A 308 -15.82 9.12 10.81
CA VAL A 308 -15.32 7.81 10.38
C VAL A 308 -16.39 7.06 9.60
N ALA A 309 -17.68 7.17 9.98
CA ALA A 309 -18.80 6.63 9.22
C ALA A 309 -18.89 7.25 7.81
N GLN A 310 -18.67 8.56 7.68
CA GLN A 310 -18.59 9.22 6.38
C GLN A 310 -17.44 8.69 5.55
N ILE A 311 -16.23 8.52 6.13
CA ILE A 311 -15.06 7.97 5.44
C ILE A 311 -15.38 6.57 4.89
N PHE A 312 -15.90 5.66 5.71
CA PHE A 312 -16.28 4.32 5.27
C PHE A 312 -17.37 4.32 4.20
N THR A 313 -18.34 5.23 4.31
CA THR A 313 -19.40 5.37 3.29
C THR A 313 -18.82 5.85 1.95
N MET A 314 -17.90 6.81 1.97
CA MET A 314 -17.25 7.33 0.77
C MET A 314 -16.38 6.25 0.10
N ILE A 315 -15.55 5.54 0.86
CA ILE A 315 -14.68 4.49 0.29
C ILE A 315 -15.53 3.32 -0.25
N LYS A 316 -16.57 2.91 0.45
CA LYS A 316 -17.52 1.91 -0.02
C LYS A 316 -18.18 2.31 -1.35
N ALA A 317 -18.66 3.55 -1.44
CA ALA A 317 -19.29 4.06 -2.67
C ALA A 317 -18.29 4.08 -3.84
N ALA A 318 -17.03 4.47 -3.58
CA ALA A 318 -15.98 4.48 -4.58
C ALA A 318 -15.64 3.05 -5.07
N ILE A 319 -15.51 2.09 -4.16
CA ILE A 319 -15.28 0.67 -4.52
C ILE A 319 -16.45 0.12 -5.34
N VAL A 320 -17.69 0.33 -4.91
CA VAL A 320 -18.90 -0.15 -5.64
C VAL A 320 -18.96 0.43 -7.05
N LYS A 321 -18.67 1.74 -7.20
CA LYS A 321 -18.62 2.41 -8.50
C LYS A 321 -17.59 1.77 -9.44
N ASP A 322 -16.43 1.41 -8.91
CA ASP A 322 -15.30 0.91 -9.70
C ASP A 322 -15.46 -0.59 -10.03
N THR A 323 -16.02 -1.37 -9.10
CA THR A 323 -16.21 -2.82 -9.23
C THR A 323 -17.56 -3.25 -9.80
N LYS A 324 -18.48 -2.31 -10.09
CA LYS A 324 -19.83 -2.58 -10.63
C LYS A 324 -20.59 -3.68 -9.86
N ASP A 325 -20.66 -3.52 -8.54
CA ASP A 325 -21.35 -4.45 -7.61
C ASP A 325 -20.70 -5.83 -7.41
N THR A 326 -19.54 -6.12 -8.00
CA THR A 326 -18.80 -7.36 -7.75
C THR A 326 -18.45 -7.56 -6.27
N ILE A 327 -18.52 -6.49 -5.49
CA ILE A 327 -18.28 -6.49 -4.02
C ILE A 327 -19.17 -7.49 -3.26
N THR A 328 -20.37 -7.77 -3.76
CA THR A 328 -21.31 -8.72 -3.14
C THR A 328 -20.86 -10.17 -3.30
N GLN A 329 -19.88 -10.43 -4.17
CA GLN A 329 -19.34 -11.77 -4.46
C GLN A 329 -18.07 -12.06 -3.65
N LEU A 330 -17.57 -11.10 -2.87
CA LEU A 330 -16.38 -11.28 -2.04
C LEU A 330 -16.73 -12.14 -0.81
N SER A 331 -16.02 -13.24 -0.66
CA SER A 331 -16.16 -14.16 0.48
C SER A 331 -15.08 -13.97 1.54
N GLY A 332 -14.05 -13.20 1.21
CA GLY A 332 -12.93 -12.90 2.11
C GLY A 332 -13.21 -11.73 3.05
N ASN A 333 -12.19 -11.38 3.82
CA ASN A 333 -12.28 -10.33 4.83
C ASN A 333 -12.17 -8.91 4.26
N ILE A 334 -12.75 -7.96 4.97
CA ILE A 334 -12.35 -6.56 4.91
C ILE A 334 -11.20 -6.39 5.93
N ILE A 335 -10.04 -5.96 5.45
CA ILE A 335 -8.83 -5.82 6.24
C ILE A 335 -8.57 -4.31 6.41
N LEU A 336 -8.63 -3.85 7.66
CA LEU A 336 -8.37 -2.45 8.01
C LEU A 336 -6.91 -2.31 8.46
N THR A 337 -6.18 -1.36 7.90
CA THR A 337 -4.80 -1.07 8.27
C THR A 337 -4.53 0.43 8.29
N GLY A 338 -3.28 0.84 8.52
CA GLY A 338 -2.92 2.25 8.71
C GLY A 338 -3.18 2.75 10.13
N GLY A 339 -2.74 3.97 10.44
CA GLY A 339 -2.84 4.54 11.78
C GLY A 339 -4.27 4.66 12.31
N GLY A 340 -5.24 4.92 11.43
CA GLY A 340 -6.65 5.01 11.79
C GLY A 340 -7.29 3.68 12.19
N ALA A 341 -6.70 2.54 11.84
CA ALA A 341 -7.18 1.22 12.22
C ALA A 341 -6.97 0.88 13.70
N GLN A 342 -6.19 1.70 14.42
CA GLN A 342 -6.00 1.57 15.87
C GLN A 342 -7.13 2.19 16.70
N MET A 343 -8.05 2.92 16.05
CA MET A 343 -9.14 3.58 16.77
C MET A 343 -10.11 2.56 17.34
N GLU A 344 -10.46 2.70 18.61
CA GLU A 344 -11.42 1.83 19.28
C GLU A 344 -12.79 1.86 18.56
N GLY A 345 -13.38 0.69 18.34
CA GLY A 345 -14.68 0.55 17.67
C GLY A 345 -14.67 0.65 16.15
N VAL A 346 -13.47 0.74 15.52
CA VAL A 346 -13.34 0.89 14.06
C VAL A 346 -13.85 -0.36 13.32
N VAL A 347 -13.65 -1.56 13.88
CA VAL A 347 -14.12 -2.82 13.31
C VAL A 347 -15.63 -2.89 13.31
N GLU A 348 -16.26 -2.57 14.45
CA GLU A 348 -17.70 -2.58 14.63
C GLU A 348 -18.38 -1.58 13.70
N LEU A 349 -17.84 -0.39 13.60
CA LEU A 349 -18.35 0.62 12.68
C LEU A 349 -18.22 0.18 11.20
N ALA A 350 -17.11 -0.42 10.83
CA ALA A 350 -16.92 -0.95 9.48
C ALA A 350 -17.90 -2.09 9.20
N GLN A 351 -18.09 -3.04 10.14
CA GLN A 351 -19.07 -4.12 10.02
C GLN A 351 -20.48 -3.57 9.76
N ALA A 352 -20.90 -2.55 10.52
CA ALA A 352 -22.20 -1.92 10.37
C ALA A 352 -22.38 -1.27 8.99
N ILE A 353 -21.36 -0.56 8.46
CA ILE A 353 -21.44 0.15 7.18
C ILE A 353 -21.34 -0.80 6.00
N PHE A 354 -20.42 -1.74 6.05
CA PHE A 354 -20.24 -2.72 4.97
C PHE A 354 -21.27 -3.86 5.02
N LYS A 355 -22.00 -4.00 6.12
CA LYS A 355 -23.01 -5.04 6.38
C LYS A 355 -22.41 -6.46 6.29
N THR A 356 -21.28 -6.65 6.92
CA THR A 356 -20.58 -7.93 7.02
C THR A 356 -19.91 -8.08 8.37
N SER A 357 -19.85 -9.30 8.91
CA SER A 357 -19.06 -9.60 10.10
C SER A 357 -17.59 -9.90 9.80
N SER A 358 -17.23 -10.08 8.53
CA SER A 358 -15.88 -10.43 8.09
C SER A 358 -15.00 -9.18 7.98
N VAL A 359 -14.73 -8.53 9.12
CA VAL A 359 -13.83 -7.37 9.23
C VAL A 359 -12.78 -7.65 10.28
N ARG A 360 -11.51 -7.37 9.97
CA ARG A 360 -10.41 -7.48 10.94
C ARG A 360 -9.39 -6.37 10.76
N ILE A 361 -8.57 -6.17 11.78
CA ILE A 361 -7.39 -5.32 11.70
C ILE A 361 -6.24 -6.12 11.06
N GLY A 362 -5.57 -5.52 10.09
CA GLY A 362 -4.36 -6.04 9.46
C GLY A 362 -3.12 -5.54 10.20
N VAL A 363 -2.41 -6.47 10.82
CA VAL A 363 -1.16 -6.23 11.53
C VAL A 363 -0.05 -7.00 10.80
N PRO A 364 1.14 -6.43 10.60
CA PRO A 364 2.26 -7.16 9.99
C PRO A 364 2.57 -8.46 10.69
N GLU A 365 2.84 -9.52 9.90
CA GLU A 365 3.23 -10.82 10.46
C GLU A 365 4.58 -10.74 11.19
N SER A 366 4.79 -11.66 12.13
CA SER A 366 6.05 -11.80 12.85
C SER A 366 7.18 -12.22 11.89
N MET A 367 8.27 -11.46 11.90
CA MET A 367 9.47 -11.74 11.11
C MET A 367 10.74 -11.79 11.98
N GLY A 368 10.58 -11.77 13.31
CA GLY A 368 11.69 -11.67 14.25
C GLY A 368 12.26 -10.25 14.40
N GLY A 369 13.31 -10.11 15.20
CA GLY A 369 13.95 -8.83 15.49
C GLY A 369 13.13 -7.96 16.46
N VAL A 370 12.92 -6.69 16.11
CA VAL A 370 12.24 -5.69 16.96
C VAL A 370 10.71 -5.73 16.83
N GLU A 371 10.10 -6.90 17.08
CA GLU A 371 8.67 -7.15 16.82
C GLU A 371 7.72 -6.18 17.53
N GLU A 372 8.00 -5.81 18.76
CA GLU A 372 7.16 -4.90 19.55
C GLU A 372 7.03 -3.52 18.90
N GLU A 373 8.02 -3.11 18.10
CA GLU A 373 8.05 -1.81 17.48
C GLU A 373 7.28 -1.78 16.14
N TYR A 374 7.39 -2.82 15.28
CA TYR A 374 6.82 -2.77 13.93
C TYR A 374 5.50 -3.54 13.78
N ARG A 375 5.13 -4.44 14.72
CA ARG A 375 3.87 -5.19 14.64
C ARG A 375 2.66 -4.35 15.01
N ASN A 376 2.46 -3.30 14.22
CA ASN A 376 1.36 -2.35 14.36
C ASN A 376 0.77 -2.05 12.97
N PRO A 377 -0.56 -1.87 12.81
CA PRO A 377 -1.18 -1.56 11.52
C PRO A 377 -0.53 -0.41 10.77
N GLU A 378 -0.01 0.57 11.48
CA GLU A 378 0.63 1.73 10.88
C GLU A 378 1.96 1.44 10.16
N PHE A 379 2.62 0.32 10.47
CA PHE A 379 3.84 -0.11 9.79
C PHE A 379 3.58 -1.04 8.60
N ALA A 380 2.32 -1.35 8.28
CA ALA A 380 1.95 -2.31 7.24
C ALA A 380 2.61 -2.00 5.89
N THR A 381 2.68 -0.73 5.49
CA THR A 381 3.35 -0.31 4.25
C THR A 381 4.85 -0.59 4.30
N ALA A 382 5.55 -0.04 5.30
CA ALA A 382 7.01 -0.14 5.36
C ALA A 382 7.50 -1.59 5.49
N VAL A 383 6.79 -2.42 6.27
CA VAL A 383 7.02 -3.86 6.38
C VAL A 383 6.72 -4.56 5.06
N GLY A 384 5.59 -4.25 4.42
CA GLY A 384 5.22 -4.83 3.13
C GLY A 384 6.24 -4.55 2.03
N LEU A 385 6.85 -3.37 2.02
CA LEU A 385 7.90 -2.99 1.07
C LEU A 385 9.14 -3.88 1.21
N ILE A 386 9.60 -4.16 2.42
CA ILE A 386 10.77 -5.03 2.61
C ILE A 386 10.46 -6.49 2.27
N VAL A 387 9.26 -6.98 2.57
CA VAL A 387 8.81 -8.34 2.19
C VAL A 387 8.72 -8.48 0.68
N ALA A 388 8.07 -7.54 0.00
CA ALA A 388 7.97 -7.52 -1.46
C ALA A 388 9.35 -7.51 -2.11
N ASN A 389 10.27 -6.64 -1.63
CA ASN A 389 11.60 -6.53 -2.21
C ASN A 389 12.45 -7.77 -1.96
N GLN A 390 12.33 -8.45 -0.81
CA GLN A 390 12.98 -9.74 -0.58
C GLN A 390 12.58 -10.78 -1.64
N ARG A 391 11.28 -10.87 -1.98
CA ARG A 391 10.79 -11.77 -3.03
C ARG A 391 11.42 -11.44 -4.37
N ILE A 392 11.49 -10.14 -4.70
CA ILE A 392 12.16 -9.62 -5.91
C ILE A 392 13.62 -10.06 -6.00
N ILE A 393 14.38 -9.88 -4.94
CA ILE A 393 15.81 -10.25 -4.87
C ILE A 393 15.98 -11.77 -5.05
N ARG A 394 15.16 -12.58 -4.40
CA ARG A 394 15.18 -14.06 -4.52
C ARG A 394 14.96 -14.53 -5.95
N GLU A 395 14.03 -13.95 -6.68
CA GLU A 395 13.73 -14.32 -8.06
C GLU A 395 14.82 -13.88 -9.03
N ARG A 396 15.39 -12.67 -8.84
CA ARG A 396 16.58 -12.25 -9.58
C ARG A 396 17.74 -13.23 -9.39
N GLY A 397 17.94 -13.72 -8.17
CA GLY A 397 18.97 -14.72 -7.86
C GLY A 397 18.75 -16.06 -8.58
N LYS A 398 17.50 -16.57 -8.63
CA LYS A 398 17.14 -17.80 -9.37
C LYS A 398 17.36 -17.64 -10.88
N SER A 399 16.96 -16.51 -11.47
CA SER A 399 17.15 -16.22 -12.89
C SER A 399 18.62 -16.13 -13.29
N LYS A 400 19.49 -15.57 -12.43
CA LYS A 400 20.94 -15.52 -12.67
C LYS A 400 21.60 -16.91 -12.65
N LYS A 401 21.15 -17.82 -11.76
CA LYS A 401 21.66 -19.20 -11.68
C LYS A 401 21.26 -20.02 -12.90
N SER A 402 20.04 -19.87 -13.44
CA SER A 402 19.58 -20.55 -14.65
C SER A 402 20.34 -20.12 -15.91
N LYS A 403 20.79 -18.88 -16.00
CA LYS A 403 21.52 -18.34 -17.18
C LYS A 403 23.03 -18.58 -17.19
N ARG A 404 23.65 -19.05 -16.09
CA ARG A 404 25.07 -19.44 -16.09
C ARG A 404 25.36 -20.69 -16.92
N GLY A 405 24.32 -21.39 -17.43
CA GLY A 405 24.43 -22.53 -18.35
C GLY A 405 24.48 -22.15 -19.85
N ASN A 406 24.12 -20.93 -20.25
CA ASN A 406 24.15 -20.51 -21.66
C ASN A 406 24.70 -19.08 -21.79
N VAL A 407 25.91 -18.98 -22.32
CA VAL A 407 26.58 -17.71 -22.65
C VAL A 407 26.06 -17.17 -23.96
N SER A 408 25.41 -16.01 -23.95
CA SER A 408 25.47 -15.06 -25.07
C SER A 408 25.10 -13.66 -24.63
N THR A 409 25.93 -12.73 -25.06
CA THR A 409 25.97 -11.28 -24.88
C THR A 409 24.71 -10.58 -25.40
N GLN A 410 24.02 -9.82 -24.53
CA GLN A 410 23.36 -8.56 -24.90
C GLN A 410 22.95 -7.80 -23.62
N THR A 411 23.61 -6.70 -23.37
CA THR A 411 23.40 -5.74 -22.29
C THR A 411 22.63 -4.54 -22.81
N LYS A 412 21.53 -4.21 -22.17
CA LYS A 412 20.70 -2.99 -22.10
C LYS A 412 19.23 -3.29 -22.41
N ASN A 413 18.46 -3.55 -21.42
CA ASN A 413 17.00 -3.53 -21.22
C ASN A 413 16.55 -4.62 -20.23
N LYS A 414 17.43 -4.93 -19.24
CA LYS A 414 17.22 -6.08 -18.33
C LYS A 414 16.36 -5.76 -17.11
N ASP A 415 16.32 -4.51 -16.66
CA ASP A 415 15.68 -4.16 -15.37
C ASP A 415 14.15 -4.08 -15.46
N GLU A 416 13.62 -3.62 -16.58
CA GLU A 416 12.17 -3.50 -16.80
C GLU A 416 11.48 -4.86 -16.95
N ASN A 417 12.14 -5.84 -17.58
CA ASN A 417 11.63 -7.21 -17.74
C ASN A 417 11.64 -8.02 -16.44
N VAL A 418 12.55 -7.71 -15.52
CA VAL A 418 12.66 -8.39 -14.23
C VAL A 418 11.52 -7.92 -13.30
N LEU A 419 11.25 -6.62 -13.25
CA LEU A 419 10.12 -6.07 -12.48
C LEU A 419 8.78 -6.66 -12.96
N LYS A 420 8.56 -6.80 -14.28
CA LYS A 420 7.35 -7.42 -14.84
C LYS A 420 7.21 -8.92 -14.46
N LYS A 421 8.30 -9.70 -14.44
CA LYS A 421 8.29 -11.10 -13.97
C LYS A 421 8.01 -11.23 -12.48
N ILE A 422 8.42 -10.26 -11.69
CA ILE A 422 8.31 -10.24 -10.24
C ILE A 422 6.87 -9.94 -9.82
N PHE A 423 6.20 -8.99 -10.48
CA PHE A 423 4.77 -8.77 -10.24
C PHE A 423 3.92 -9.99 -10.54
N LYS A 424 4.30 -10.81 -11.54
CA LYS A 424 3.64 -12.09 -11.86
C LYS A 424 3.78 -13.15 -10.74
N SER A 425 4.73 -12.99 -9.81
CA SER A 425 4.97 -13.91 -8.70
C SER A 425 4.47 -13.37 -7.35
N LEU A 426 4.11 -12.10 -7.28
CA LEU A 426 3.52 -11.49 -6.08
C LEU A 426 1.99 -11.58 -6.08
N PHE A 427 1.40 -11.76 -7.24
CA PHE A 427 -0.03 -11.90 -7.55
C PHE A 427 -0.22 -13.00 -8.63
#